data_5df23aa9ef188ce393b68d294c733491
#
_entry.id   5df23aa9ef188ce393b68d294c733491
#
_cell.length_a   1.000
_cell.length_b   1.000
_cell.length_c   1.000
_cell.angle_alpha   90.00
_cell.angle_beta   90.00
_cell.angle_gamma   90.00
#
_symmetry.space_group_name_H-M   'P 1'
#
loop_
_entity.id
_entity.type
_entity.pdbx_description
1 polymer ?
#
loop_
_entity_poly.entity_id
_entity_poly.type
_entity_poly.pdbx_seq_one_letter_code
_entity_poly.pdbx_strand_id
1 'polypeptide(L)'
;MRTIIALASLLACFISTVYATALTYRLEAHEKACFFAHVEHKGTKLAFYFAVQSGGSFDVDYSVVGPTDKVILDGTKERQGDFVFTANDPGEYRFCFNNEMSTFAEKMVDFEIAVENEAARAIIPSKQGSSPEQTSVLEESILKLSAQLSTISRNQKYFRTRENRNFSTVKSTEGRIFTFSLLESGLILAMAGLQVFIVKFFFQGARKGIL
;
A
#
# COMPACT_ATOMS: atom_id res chain seq x y z
N MET A 1 -39.79 -15.62 15.20
CA MET A 1 -39.54 -15.80 13.77
C MET A 1 -39.08 -14.53 13.06
N ARG A 2 -39.77 -13.38 13.20
CA ARG A 2 -39.37 -12.11 12.56
C ARG A 2 -37.95 -11.62 12.91
N THR A 3 -37.51 -11.76 14.17
CA THR A 3 -36.17 -11.35 14.62
C THR A 3 -35.04 -12.24 14.08
N ILE A 4 -35.30 -13.54 13.89
CA ILE A 4 -34.33 -14.48 13.32
C ILE A 4 -34.12 -14.21 11.83
N ILE A 5 -35.20 -13.87 11.10
CA ILE A 5 -35.14 -13.52 9.68
C ILE A 5 -34.38 -12.19 9.50
N ALA A 6 -34.61 -11.22 10.37
CA ALA A 6 -33.85 -9.95 10.32
C ALA A 6 -32.37 -10.14 10.62
N LEU A 7 -32.01 -11.01 11.59
CA LEU A 7 -30.60 -11.34 11.86
C LEU A 7 -29.95 -12.11 10.70
N ALA A 8 -30.67 -13.04 10.08
CA ALA A 8 -30.16 -13.79 8.93
C ALA A 8 -29.97 -12.90 7.69
N SER A 9 -30.86 -11.92 7.45
CA SER A 9 -30.69 -10.96 6.34
C SER A 9 -29.54 -9.97 6.61
N LEU A 10 -29.32 -9.58 7.86
CA LEU A 10 -28.17 -8.75 8.24
C LEU A 10 -26.85 -9.51 8.06
N LEU A 11 -26.81 -10.80 8.41
CA LEU A 11 -25.64 -11.67 8.23
C LEU A 11 -25.33 -11.91 6.75
N ALA A 12 -26.36 -12.05 5.90
CA ALA A 12 -26.22 -12.24 4.46
C ALA A 12 -25.66 -11.00 3.74
N CYS A 13 -25.91 -9.79 4.24
CA CYS A 13 -25.31 -8.55 3.70
C CYS A 13 -23.80 -8.43 3.97
N PHE A 14 -23.23 -9.17 4.94
CA PHE A 14 -21.80 -9.17 5.22
C PHE A 14 -20.98 -10.11 4.34
N ILE A 15 -21.62 -10.96 3.52
CA ILE A 15 -20.94 -11.85 2.56
C ILE A 15 -20.85 -11.16 1.19
N SER A 16 -20.45 -9.90 1.15
CA SER A 16 -19.98 -9.29 -0.08
C SER A 16 -18.59 -9.84 -0.39
N THR A 17 -18.48 -10.61 -1.47
CA THR A 17 -17.19 -11.09 -1.98
C THR A 17 -16.33 -9.89 -2.37
N VAL A 18 -15.34 -9.62 -1.55
CA VAL A 18 -14.31 -8.62 -1.88
C VAL A 18 -13.38 -9.25 -2.90
N TYR A 19 -13.46 -8.81 -4.15
CA TYR A 19 -12.49 -9.17 -5.17
C TYR A 19 -11.24 -8.31 -4.93
N ALA A 20 -10.21 -8.92 -4.34
CA ALA A 20 -8.89 -8.31 -4.26
C ALA A 20 -8.12 -8.68 -5.53
N THR A 21 -7.78 -7.69 -6.36
CA THR A 21 -6.98 -7.86 -7.58
C THR A 21 -5.48 -7.65 -7.33
N ALA A 22 -5.13 -6.98 -6.24
CA ALA A 22 -3.74 -6.72 -5.86
C ALA A 22 -3.20 -7.83 -4.96
N LEU A 23 -2.02 -8.33 -5.28
CA LEU A 23 -1.29 -9.35 -4.54
C LEU A 23 -0.07 -8.72 -3.85
N THR A 24 0.17 -9.08 -2.59
CA THR A 24 1.38 -8.71 -1.86
C THR A 24 2.30 -9.93 -1.79
N TYR A 25 3.53 -9.79 -2.27
CA TYR A 25 4.54 -10.84 -2.23
C TYR A 25 5.74 -10.41 -1.39
N ARG A 26 6.23 -11.34 -0.57
CA ARG A 26 7.45 -11.17 0.21
C ARG A 26 8.61 -11.77 -0.57
N LEU A 27 9.50 -10.92 -1.00
CA LEU A 27 10.68 -11.26 -1.78
C LEU A 27 11.88 -11.35 -0.82
N GLU A 28 12.45 -12.53 -0.67
CA GLU A 28 13.61 -12.77 0.18
C GLU A 28 14.88 -12.10 -0.38
N ALA A 29 15.94 -12.04 0.44
CA ALA A 29 17.24 -11.58 -0.04
C ALA A 29 17.77 -12.52 -1.13
N HIS A 30 18.32 -11.98 -2.20
CA HIS A 30 18.81 -12.71 -3.38
C HIS A 30 17.76 -13.49 -4.18
N GLU A 31 16.47 -13.31 -3.86
CA GLU A 31 15.41 -14.02 -4.56
C GLU A 31 15.00 -13.31 -5.85
N LYS A 32 14.67 -14.14 -6.85
CA LYS A 32 13.98 -13.73 -8.07
C LYS A 32 12.66 -14.48 -8.16
N ALA A 33 11.55 -13.77 -8.06
CA ALA A 33 10.20 -14.32 -8.16
C ALA A 33 9.53 -13.89 -9.45
N CYS A 34 8.90 -14.82 -10.15
CA CYS A 34 8.22 -14.54 -11.42
C CYS A 34 6.75 -14.97 -11.35
N PHE A 35 5.90 -14.12 -11.91
CA PHE A 35 4.45 -14.30 -12.01
C PHE A 35 4.06 -14.32 -13.50
N PHE A 36 2.99 -15.04 -13.82
CA PHE A 36 2.62 -15.30 -15.19
C PHE A 36 1.19 -14.86 -15.47
N ALA A 37 0.97 -14.28 -16.64
CA ALA A 37 -0.35 -13.95 -17.13
C ALA A 37 -0.50 -14.47 -18.57
N HIS A 38 -1.58 -15.20 -18.82
CA HIS A 38 -1.87 -15.73 -20.15
C HIS A 38 -2.74 -14.76 -20.95
N VAL A 39 -2.32 -14.51 -22.19
CA VAL A 39 -3.04 -13.65 -23.14
C VAL A 39 -3.48 -14.49 -24.33
N GLU A 40 -4.79 -14.53 -24.59
CA GLU A 40 -5.36 -15.34 -25.67
C GLU A 40 -5.29 -14.67 -27.03
N HIS A 41 -5.42 -13.34 -27.07
CA HIS A 41 -5.54 -12.60 -28.31
C HIS A 41 -4.46 -11.55 -28.48
N LYS A 42 -3.93 -11.43 -29.71
CA LYS A 42 -3.06 -10.32 -30.09
C LYS A 42 -3.82 -9.00 -30.01
N GLY A 43 -3.15 -7.96 -29.50
CA GLY A 43 -3.75 -6.64 -29.36
C GLY A 43 -4.36 -6.39 -27.97
N THR A 44 -4.43 -7.42 -27.12
CA THR A 44 -4.92 -7.29 -25.74
C THR A 44 -3.99 -6.36 -24.93
N LYS A 45 -4.56 -5.45 -24.16
CA LYS A 45 -3.79 -4.59 -23.27
C LYS A 45 -3.55 -5.28 -21.94
N LEU A 46 -2.31 -5.17 -21.47
CA LEU A 46 -1.92 -5.59 -20.12
C LEU A 46 -1.57 -4.35 -19.30
N ALA A 47 -2.15 -4.28 -18.11
CA ALA A 47 -1.76 -3.30 -17.10
C ALA A 47 -0.91 -4.01 -16.05
N PHE A 48 0.25 -3.45 -15.77
CA PHE A 48 1.18 -3.94 -14.77
C PHE A 48 1.51 -2.81 -13.80
N TYR A 49 1.10 -2.99 -12.55
CA TYR A 49 1.38 -2.09 -11.46
C TYR A 49 2.19 -2.80 -10.39
N PHE A 50 3.16 -2.12 -9.80
CA PHE A 50 3.83 -2.59 -8.60
C PHE A 50 4.26 -1.42 -7.70
N ALA A 51 4.42 -1.70 -6.40
CA ALA A 51 4.96 -0.76 -5.43
C ALA A 51 5.66 -1.51 -4.29
N VAL A 52 6.88 -1.09 -3.95
CA VAL A 52 7.61 -1.64 -2.81
C VAL A 52 7.11 -1.03 -1.52
N GLN A 53 6.50 -1.85 -0.66
CA GLN A 53 5.88 -1.42 0.58
C GLN A 53 6.87 -1.35 1.74
N SER A 54 7.84 -2.27 1.77
CA SER A 54 8.86 -2.31 2.82
C SER A 54 10.12 -3.05 2.37
N GLY A 55 11.21 -2.80 3.08
CA GLY A 55 12.50 -3.47 2.91
C GLY A 55 13.54 -2.67 2.15
N GLY A 56 14.80 -2.79 2.57
CA GLY A 56 15.94 -2.17 1.93
C GLY A 56 15.79 -0.66 1.69
N SER A 57 16.17 -0.23 0.49
CA SER A 57 16.01 1.16 0.03
C SER A 57 14.61 1.43 -0.59
N PHE A 58 13.65 0.51 -0.43
CA PHE A 58 12.31 0.55 -1.06
C PHE A 58 12.36 0.47 -2.58
N ASP A 59 13.28 -0.29 -3.10
CA ASP A 59 13.55 -0.47 -4.51
C ASP A 59 13.55 -1.95 -4.88
N VAL A 60 13.23 -2.26 -6.13
CA VAL A 60 13.26 -3.61 -6.70
C VAL A 60 13.62 -3.52 -8.18
N ASP A 61 14.33 -4.53 -8.67
CA ASP A 61 14.51 -4.68 -10.11
C ASP A 61 13.34 -5.49 -10.67
N TYR A 62 12.84 -5.09 -11.81
CA TYR A 62 11.75 -5.81 -12.47
C TYR A 62 12.02 -6.04 -13.94
N SER A 63 11.41 -7.07 -14.49
CA SER A 63 11.42 -7.34 -15.92
C SER A 63 10.12 -7.99 -16.37
N VAL A 64 9.63 -7.59 -17.53
CA VAL A 64 8.47 -8.18 -18.19
C VAL A 64 8.94 -8.79 -19.52
N VAL A 65 8.70 -10.08 -19.68
CA VAL A 65 9.15 -10.86 -20.83
C VAL A 65 7.94 -11.48 -21.52
N GLY A 66 7.86 -11.35 -22.82
CA GLY A 66 6.79 -11.92 -23.64
C GLY A 66 6.99 -13.40 -23.99
N PRO A 67 6.03 -13.99 -24.70
CA PRO A 67 6.05 -15.43 -25.07
C PRO A 67 7.24 -15.85 -25.90
N THR A 68 7.84 -14.91 -26.63
CA THR A 68 9.04 -15.13 -27.50
C THR A 68 10.36 -14.83 -26.78
N ASP A 69 10.38 -14.82 -25.45
CA ASP A 69 11.52 -14.41 -24.60
C ASP A 69 12.04 -12.99 -24.88
N LYS A 70 11.24 -12.18 -25.55
CA LYS A 70 11.55 -10.76 -25.77
C LYS A 70 11.24 -9.96 -24.52
N VAL A 71 12.22 -9.21 -24.03
CA VAL A 71 12.02 -8.23 -22.95
C VAL A 71 11.17 -7.08 -23.49
N ILE A 72 10.08 -6.80 -22.80
CA ILE A 72 9.12 -5.73 -23.14
C ILE A 72 9.36 -4.52 -22.27
N LEU A 73 9.54 -4.76 -20.97
CA LEU A 73 9.83 -3.74 -19.95
C LEU A 73 10.88 -4.29 -19.01
N ASP A 74 11.80 -3.44 -18.60
CA ASP A 74 12.76 -3.71 -17.54
C ASP A 74 13.09 -2.42 -16.80
N GLY A 75 13.50 -2.57 -15.54
CA GLY A 75 13.94 -1.45 -14.74
C GLY A 75 14.72 -1.92 -13.53
N THR A 76 15.63 -1.09 -13.07
CA THR A 76 16.50 -1.36 -11.93
C THR A 76 16.31 -0.33 -10.84
N LYS A 77 16.24 -0.80 -9.58
CA LYS A 77 16.09 0.04 -8.39
C LYS A 77 14.86 0.95 -8.41
N GLU A 78 13.78 0.45 -8.99
CA GLU A 78 12.52 1.18 -9.05
C GLU A 78 11.70 0.96 -7.77
N ARG A 79 11.04 2.01 -7.33
CA ARG A 79 10.21 1.98 -6.11
C ARG A 79 8.76 1.62 -6.40
N GLN A 80 8.30 2.00 -7.57
CA GLN A 80 6.94 1.75 -8.08
C GLN A 80 6.95 1.85 -9.59
N GLY A 81 6.01 1.18 -10.22
CA GLY A 81 5.77 1.27 -11.65
C GLY A 81 4.29 1.12 -11.97
N ASP A 82 3.83 1.80 -12.99
CA ASP A 82 2.48 1.68 -13.53
C ASP A 82 2.58 1.74 -15.06
N PHE A 83 2.43 0.58 -15.68
CA PHE A 83 2.65 0.39 -17.10
C PHE A 83 1.42 -0.22 -17.76
N VAL A 84 1.11 0.29 -18.94
CA VAL A 84 0.11 -0.31 -19.81
C VAL A 84 0.77 -0.54 -21.16
N PHE A 85 0.79 -1.79 -21.61
CA PHE A 85 1.34 -2.15 -22.91
C PHE A 85 0.41 -3.12 -23.66
N THR A 86 0.60 -3.19 -24.96
CA THR A 86 -0.21 -4.07 -25.83
C THR A 86 0.53 -5.38 -26.08
N ALA A 87 -0.13 -6.48 -25.87
CA ALA A 87 0.37 -7.81 -26.22
C ALA A 87 0.44 -7.99 -27.73
N ASN A 88 1.65 -8.11 -28.26
CA ASN A 88 1.86 -8.30 -29.70
C ASN A 88 1.66 -9.75 -30.14
N ASP A 89 1.88 -10.70 -29.24
CA ASP A 89 1.77 -12.13 -29.50
C ASP A 89 0.91 -12.79 -28.42
N PRO A 90 0.06 -13.75 -28.78
CA PRO A 90 -0.68 -14.54 -27.80
C PRO A 90 0.28 -15.49 -27.07
N GLY A 91 0.00 -15.77 -25.80
CA GLY A 91 0.83 -16.66 -24.99
C GLY A 91 1.01 -16.17 -23.57
N GLU A 92 2.04 -16.70 -22.92
CA GLU A 92 2.33 -16.43 -21.52
C GLU A 92 3.33 -15.29 -21.37
N TYR A 93 2.93 -14.26 -20.62
CA TYR A 93 3.76 -13.11 -20.25
C TYR A 93 4.28 -13.31 -18.85
N ARG A 94 5.60 -13.13 -18.67
CA ARG A 94 6.32 -13.36 -17.42
C ARG A 94 6.74 -12.03 -16.79
N PHE A 95 6.30 -11.80 -15.58
CA PHE A 95 6.58 -10.62 -14.76
C PHE A 95 7.49 -11.03 -13.61
N CYS A 96 8.73 -10.60 -13.63
CA CYS A 96 9.73 -11.00 -12.63
C CYS A 96 10.16 -9.82 -11.78
N PHE A 97 10.25 -10.04 -10.47
CA PHE A 97 10.90 -9.16 -9.50
C PHE A 97 12.21 -9.81 -9.05
N ASN A 98 13.26 -9.01 -8.95
CA ASN A 98 14.58 -9.47 -8.57
C ASN A 98 15.13 -8.64 -7.40
N ASN A 99 15.56 -9.30 -6.34
CA ASN A 99 16.17 -8.72 -5.15
C ASN A 99 17.63 -9.15 -4.96
N GLU A 100 18.33 -9.56 -6.04
CA GLU A 100 19.76 -9.91 -5.98
C GLU A 100 20.66 -8.79 -5.45
N MET A 101 20.21 -7.53 -5.60
CA MET A 101 20.91 -6.37 -5.07
C MET A 101 20.96 -6.29 -3.53
N SER A 102 20.09 -7.03 -2.83
CA SER A 102 19.98 -6.98 -1.36
C SER A 102 20.59 -8.22 -0.72
N THR A 103 21.64 -8.02 0.06
CA THR A 103 22.35 -9.13 0.72
C THR A 103 21.59 -9.70 1.91
N PHE A 104 20.85 -8.86 2.66
CA PHE A 104 20.18 -9.25 3.91
C PHE A 104 18.74 -8.76 4.03
N ALA A 105 18.29 -7.88 3.14
CA ALA A 105 16.99 -7.25 3.26
C ALA A 105 15.95 -7.99 2.41
N GLU A 106 14.91 -8.47 3.08
CA GLU A 106 13.66 -8.88 2.45
C GLU A 106 12.88 -7.64 2.00
N LYS A 107 12.05 -7.79 0.97
CA LYS A 107 11.21 -6.71 0.44
C LYS A 107 9.77 -7.18 0.30
N MET A 108 8.83 -6.32 0.64
CA MET A 108 7.40 -6.57 0.35
C MET A 108 7.00 -5.75 -0.86
N VAL A 109 6.52 -6.42 -1.88
CA VAL A 109 6.09 -5.82 -3.14
C VAL A 109 4.60 -6.09 -3.32
N ASP A 110 3.81 -5.02 -3.41
CA ASP A 110 2.43 -5.09 -3.87
C ASP A 110 2.44 -4.99 -5.38
N PHE A 111 1.71 -5.86 -6.07
CA PHE A 111 1.59 -5.78 -7.50
C PHE A 111 0.21 -6.20 -7.98
N GLU A 112 -0.13 -5.75 -9.16
CA GLU A 112 -1.37 -6.08 -9.87
C GLU A 112 -1.05 -6.30 -11.34
N ILE A 113 -1.51 -7.41 -11.88
CA ILE A 113 -1.44 -7.73 -13.30
C ILE A 113 -2.87 -7.88 -13.79
N ALA A 114 -3.31 -6.99 -14.67
CA ALA A 114 -4.64 -7.04 -15.25
C ALA A 114 -4.55 -7.22 -16.76
N VAL A 115 -5.24 -8.24 -17.26
CA VAL A 115 -5.44 -8.47 -18.68
C VAL A 115 -6.77 -7.83 -19.06
N GLU A 116 -6.73 -6.82 -19.92
CA GLU A 116 -7.92 -6.09 -20.34
C GLU A 116 -8.75 -6.98 -21.31
N ASN A 117 -9.87 -7.48 -20.80
CA ASN A 117 -10.80 -8.24 -21.65
C ASN A 117 -11.67 -7.25 -22.43
N GLU A 118 -11.51 -7.18 -23.75
CA GLU A 118 -12.36 -6.37 -24.62
C GLU A 118 -13.86 -6.73 -24.48
N ALA A 119 -14.18 -7.99 -24.11
CA ALA A 119 -15.54 -8.44 -23.88
C ALA A 119 -16.24 -7.70 -22.72
N ALA A 120 -15.52 -7.26 -21.70
CA ALA A 120 -16.08 -6.46 -20.62
C ALA A 120 -16.37 -5.00 -21.04
N ARG A 121 -15.70 -4.51 -22.09
CA ARG A 121 -15.90 -3.19 -22.68
C ARG A 121 -17.13 -3.12 -23.58
N ALA A 122 -17.52 -4.24 -24.18
CA ALA A 122 -18.66 -4.34 -25.10
C ALA A 122 -20.05 -4.31 -24.45
N ILE A 123 -20.11 -4.28 -23.10
CA ILE A 123 -21.39 -4.29 -22.36
C ILE A 123 -21.88 -2.87 -22.02
N ILE A 124 -21.44 -1.84 -22.73
CA ILE A 124 -22.12 -0.54 -22.65
C ILE A 124 -23.27 -0.61 -23.68
N PRO A 125 -24.54 -0.67 -23.23
CA PRO A 125 -25.66 -0.71 -24.16
C PRO A 125 -25.63 0.58 -24.98
N SER A 126 -25.41 0.46 -26.29
CA SER A 126 -25.51 1.56 -27.23
C SER A 126 -26.95 2.09 -27.19
N LYS A 127 -27.14 3.21 -26.53
CA LYS A 127 -28.42 3.92 -26.53
C LYS A 127 -28.67 4.39 -27.96
N GLN A 128 -29.63 3.72 -28.65
CA GLN A 128 -30.12 4.15 -29.96
C GLN A 128 -30.56 5.62 -29.88
N GLY A 129 -29.89 6.51 -30.59
CA GLY A 129 -30.36 7.89 -30.78
C GLY A 129 -29.33 9.00 -30.82
N SER A 130 -28.03 8.74 -30.59
CA SER A 130 -27.00 9.78 -30.75
C SER A 130 -26.15 9.54 -32.00
N SER A 131 -25.72 10.62 -32.65
CA SER A 131 -24.85 10.57 -33.83
C SER A 131 -23.56 9.81 -33.50
N PRO A 132 -23.16 8.79 -34.29
CA PRO A 132 -22.03 7.91 -33.97
C PRO A 132 -20.70 8.64 -33.77
N GLU A 133 -20.54 9.81 -34.37
CA GLU A 133 -19.32 10.63 -34.32
C GLU A 133 -19.14 11.38 -32.98
N GLN A 134 -20.23 11.84 -32.39
CA GLN A 134 -20.19 12.51 -31.08
C GLN A 134 -20.06 11.52 -29.92
N THR A 135 -20.57 10.32 -30.09
CA THR A 135 -20.52 9.26 -29.08
C THR A 135 -19.10 8.73 -28.92
N SER A 136 -18.34 8.57 -30.01
CA SER A 136 -16.97 8.04 -29.99
C SER A 136 -15.99 8.97 -29.25
N VAL A 137 -16.10 10.29 -29.45
CA VAL A 137 -15.25 11.29 -28.76
C VAL A 137 -15.55 11.33 -27.26
N LEU A 138 -16.84 11.19 -26.90
CA LEU A 138 -17.24 11.17 -25.50
C LEU A 138 -16.78 9.88 -24.80
N GLU A 139 -16.90 8.76 -25.46
CA GLU A 139 -16.39 7.46 -24.98
C GLU A 139 -14.89 7.47 -24.75
N GLU A 140 -14.11 7.98 -25.70
CA GLU A 140 -12.67 8.12 -25.56
C GLU A 140 -12.31 9.01 -24.35
N SER A 141 -13.04 10.11 -24.17
CA SER A 141 -12.82 11.02 -23.05
C SER A 141 -13.13 10.37 -21.71
N ILE A 142 -14.22 9.61 -21.61
CA ILE A 142 -14.60 8.86 -20.41
C ILE A 142 -13.57 7.79 -20.08
N LEU A 143 -13.08 7.05 -21.08
CA LEU A 143 -12.04 6.03 -20.90
C LEU A 143 -10.72 6.63 -20.41
N LYS A 144 -10.34 7.78 -20.97
CA LYS A 144 -9.14 8.51 -20.55
C LYS A 144 -9.27 9.02 -19.10
N LEU A 145 -10.44 9.57 -18.74
CA LEU A 145 -10.72 10.00 -17.37
C LEU A 145 -10.72 8.81 -16.39
N SER A 146 -11.32 7.70 -16.77
CA SER A 146 -11.34 6.48 -15.96
C SER A 146 -9.92 5.94 -15.71
N ALA A 147 -9.07 5.91 -16.74
CA ALA A 147 -7.68 5.49 -16.61
C ALA A 147 -6.88 6.43 -15.70
N GLN A 148 -7.06 7.75 -15.85
CA GLN A 148 -6.41 8.74 -14.99
C GLN A 148 -6.87 8.63 -13.53
N LEU A 149 -8.17 8.39 -13.29
CA LEU A 149 -8.72 8.21 -11.96
C LEU A 149 -8.18 6.94 -11.29
N SER A 150 -8.04 5.86 -12.06
CA SER A 150 -7.41 4.61 -11.60
C SER A 150 -5.96 4.85 -11.17
N THR A 151 -5.18 5.57 -11.97
CA THR A 151 -3.79 5.92 -11.65
C THR A 151 -3.71 6.78 -10.38
N ILE A 152 -4.58 7.76 -10.22
CA ILE A 152 -4.65 8.58 -9.01
C ILE A 152 -5.00 7.71 -7.79
N SER A 153 -5.97 6.82 -7.91
CA SER A 153 -6.38 5.91 -6.84
C SER A 153 -5.23 5.00 -6.39
N ARG A 154 -4.46 4.45 -7.34
CA ARG A 154 -3.27 3.62 -7.07
C ARG A 154 -2.18 4.41 -6.35
N ASN A 155 -1.90 5.62 -6.83
CA ASN A 155 -0.93 6.51 -6.20
C ASN A 155 -1.33 6.89 -4.77
N GLN A 156 -2.62 7.17 -4.54
CA GLN A 156 -3.14 7.43 -3.20
C GLN A 156 -2.96 6.22 -2.26
N LYS A 157 -3.22 5.00 -2.75
CA LYS A 157 -3.00 3.77 -1.97
C LYS A 157 -1.54 3.62 -1.57
N TYR A 158 -0.61 3.86 -2.50
CA TYR A 158 0.82 3.84 -2.23
C TYR A 158 1.24 4.88 -1.17
N PHE A 159 0.81 6.13 -1.32
CA PHE A 159 1.12 7.18 -0.35
C PHE A 159 0.52 6.89 1.02
N ARG A 160 -0.71 6.37 1.09
CA ARG A 160 -1.37 6.00 2.34
C ARG A 160 -0.59 4.92 3.09
N THR A 161 -0.05 3.95 2.39
CA THR A 161 0.78 2.90 3.02
C THR A 161 2.08 3.49 3.59
N ARG A 162 2.75 4.38 2.85
CA ARG A 162 3.93 5.09 3.34
C ARG A 162 3.61 6.00 4.53
N GLU A 163 2.50 6.71 4.48
CA GLU A 163 2.03 7.58 5.56
C GLU A 163 1.75 6.77 6.82
N ASN A 164 1.02 5.67 6.73
CA ASN A 164 0.75 4.79 7.87
C ASN A 164 2.04 4.30 8.54
N ARG A 165 3.07 3.99 7.77
CA ARG A 165 4.36 3.59 8.29
C ARG A 165 5.09 4.74 9.00
N ASN A 166 5.11 5.92 8.38
CA ASN A 166 5.67 7.11 9.01
C ASN A 166 4.91 7.47 10.29
N PHE A 167 3.58 7.38 10.25
CA PHE A 167 2.71 7.61 11.40
C PHE A 167 2.98 6.64 12.55
N SER A 168 3.20 5.35 12.27
CA SER A 168 3.55 4.37 13.31
C SER A 168 4.89 4.70 13.98
N THR A 169 5.87 5.19 13.23
CA THR A 169 7.17 5.64 13.74
C THR A 169 7.02 6.90 14.62
N VAL A 170 6.27 7.88 14.14
CA VAL A 170 5.97 9.11 14.88
C VAL A 170 5.26 8.79 16.19
N LYS A 171 4.24 7.93 16.16
CA LYS A 171 3.48 7.52 17.34
C LYS A 171 4.35 6.77 18.38
N SER A 172 5.27 5.92 17.91
CA SER A 172 6.24 5.26 18.79
C SER A 172 7.18 6.27 19.44
N THR A 173 7.61 7.29 18.70
CA THR A 173 8.47 8.36 19.22
C THR A 173 7.73 9.27 20.20
N GLU A 174 6.46 9.61 19.90
CA GLU A 174 5.58 10.36 20.79
C GLU A 174 5.43 9.66 22.15
N GLY A 175 5.15 8.35 22.15
CA GLY A 175 5.05 7.56 23.37
C GLY A 175 6.32 7.59 24.22
N ARG A 176 7.49 7.56 23.59
CA ARG A 176 8.79 7.67 24.30
C ARG A 176 8.98 9.07 24.89
N ILE A 177 8.72 10.11 24.11
CA ILE A 177 8.84 11.51 24.59
C ILE A 177 7.92 11.75 25.78
N PHE A 178 6.65 11.29 25.69
CA PHE A 178 5.70 11.43 26.79
C PHE A 178 6.17 10.71 28.06
N THR A 179 6.68 9.49 27.94
CA THR A 179 7.17 8.72 29.08
C THR A 179 8.38 9.39 29.75
N PHE A 180 9.34 9.88 28.94
CA PHE A 180 10.50 10.59 29.48
C PHE A 180 10.12 11.91 30.12
N SER A 181 9.22 12.69 29.51
CA SER A 181 8.72 13.94 30.07
C SER A 181 8.00 13.76 31.41
N LEU A 182 7.21 12.69 31.53
CA LEU A 182 6.53 12.34 32.78
C LEU A 182 7.54 11.97 33.88
N LEU A 183 8.56 11.19 33.54
CA LEU A 183 9.61 10.77 34.44
C LEU A 183 10.43 11.98 34.91
N GLU A 184 10.80 12.89 34.01
CA GLU A 184 11.52 14.12 34.30
C GLU A 184 10.71 15.03 35.24
N SER A 185 9.42 15.25 34.92
CA SER A 185 8.53 16.04 35.76
C SER A 185 8.37 15.45 37.16
N GLY A 186 8.26 14.14 37.27
CA GLY A 186 8.21 13.42 38.54
C GLY A 186 9.49 13.61 39.37
N LEU A 187 10.66 13.59 38.72
CA LEU A 187 11.95 13.76 39.36
C LEU A 187 12.13 15.20 39.91
N ILE A 188 11.69 16.20 39.14
CA ILE A 188 11.69 17.61 39.58
C ILE A 188 10.79 17.81 40.81
N LEU A 189 9.58 17.24 40.80
CA LEU A 189 8.67 17.31 41.94
C LEU A 189 9.24 16.60 43.18
N ALA A 190 9.88 15.44 43.00
CA ALA A 190 10.52 14.70 44.06
C ALA A 190 11.67 15.50 44.68
N MET A 191 12.54 16.15 43.85
CA MET A 191 13.60 16.99 44.32
C MET A 191 13.08 18.21 45.10
N ALA A 192 12.04 18.89 44.61
CA ALA A 192 11.42 20.02 45.30
C ALA A 192 10.83 19.60 46.64
N GLY A 193 10.12 18.45 46.69
CA GLY A 193 9.60 17.89 47.94
C GLY A 193 10.70 17.54 48.92
N LEU A 194 11.78 16.94 48.45
CA LEU A 194 12.95 16.60 49.28
C LEU A 194 13.63 17.83 49.87
N GLN A 195 13.77 18.89 49.10
CA GLN A 195 14.32 20.18 49.62
C GLN A 195 13.46 20.75 50.72
N VAL A 196 12.13 20.79 50.55
CA VAL A 196 11.20 21.27 51.60
C VAL A 196 11.27 20.37 52.83
N PHE A 197 11.37 19.07 52.66
CA PHE A 197 11.53 18.12 53.76
C PHE A 197 12.80 18.34 54.55
N ILE A 198 13.95 18.50 53.88
CA ILE A 198 15.25 18.76 54.52
C ILE A 198 15.20 20.05 55.33
N VAL A 199 14.66 21.12 54.75
CA VAL A 199 14.52 22.42 55.45
C VAL A 199 13.68 22.30 56.67
N LYS A 200 12.50 21.64 56.58
CA LYS A 200 11.64 21.42 57.75
C LYS A 200 12.31 20.58 58.82
N PHE A 201 13.02 19.54 58.45
CA PHE A 201 13.69 18.63 59.38
C PHE A 201 14.83 19.38 60.11
N PHE A 202 15.57 20.21 59.40
CA PHE A 202 16.67 21.00 60.00
C PHE A 202 16.13 22.02 61.02
N PHE A 203 15.06 22.71 60.70
CA PHE A 203 14.47 23.70 61.62
C PHE A 203 13.67 23.06 62.77
N GLN A 204 13.11 21.86 62.62
CA GLN A 204 12.48 21.13 63.73
C GLN A 204 13.49 20.56 64.71
N GLY A 205 14.68 20.16 64.23
CA GLY A 205 15.78 19.71 65.09
C GLY A 205 16.32 20.83 66.00
N ALA A 206 16.41 22.07 65.49
CA ALA A 206 16.83 23.23 66.23
C ALA A 206 15.84 23.64 67.35
N ARG A 207 14.56 23.33 67.21
CA ARG A 207 13.52 23.67 68.18
C ARG A 207 13.47 22.72 69.38
N LYS A 208 14.00 21.51 69.30
CA LYS A 208 14.12 20.52 70.39
C LYS A 208 15.37 20.67 71.23
N GLY A 209 16.33 21.51 70.83
CA GLY A 209 17.57 21.74 71.56
C GLY A 209 17.56 22.97 72.49
N ILE A 210 16.43 23.66 72.65
CA ILE A 210 16.29 24.87 73.49
C ILE A 210 15.16 24.64 74.52
N LEU A 211 15.17 23.54 75.21
CA LEU A 211 14.38 23.28 76.44
C LEU A 211 15.25 22.52 77.43
#